data_7224655580a282efb95155906700e24d
#
_entry.id   7224655580a282efb95155906700e24d
#
_cell.length_a   1.000
_cell.length_b   1.000
_cell.length_c   1.000
_cell.angle_alpha   90.00
_cell.angle_beta   90.00
_cell.angle_gamma   90.00
#
_symmetry.space_group_name_H-M   'P 1'
#
loop_
_entity.id
_entity.type
_entity.pdbx_description
1 polymer ?
#
loop_
_entity_poly.entity_id
_entity_poly.type
_entity_poly.pdbx_seq_one_letter_code
_entity_poly.pdbx_strand_id
1 'polypeptide(L)'
;MKLKAGLLVFSCLTVTVIALLYGVSPVWFSETFLSNSSPPSTDQAHILRAVMMLYLALGGFWLWSAFSDKYRDAGVLVLCIFCGGLVAGRILSVTIDGLPSTLLIVYIAMELAIVPVCIWLLQRKA
;
A
#
# COMPACT_ATOMS: atom_id res chain seq x y z
N MET A 1 -13.46 1.76 -17.47
CA MET A 1 -14.11 0.57 -16.94
C MET A 1 -13.13 -0.55 -16.68
N LYS A 2 -12.66 -1.24 -17.74
CA LYS A 2 -11.72 -2.36 -17.56
C LYS A 2 -10.42 -1.92 -16.93
N LEU A 3 -9.90 -0.74 -17.27
CA LEU A 3 -8.66 -0.23 -16.71
C LEU A 3 -8.79 0.07 -15.22
N LYS A 4 -9.91 0.68 -14.80
CA LYS A 4 -10.15 0.95 -13.38
C LYS A 4 -10.29 -0.34 -12.58
N ALA A 5 -11.08 -1.28 -13.09
CA ALA A 5 -11.24 -2.57 -12.44
C ALA A 5 -9.92 -3.33 -12.37
N GLY A 6 -9.14 -3.33 -13.45
CA GLY A 6 -7.84 -3.97 -13.48
C GLY A 6 -6.87 -3.37 -12.48
N LEU A 7 -6.83 -2.04 -12.36
CA LEU A 7 -6.00 -1.37 -11.36
C LEU A 7 -6.40 -1.76 -9.94
N LEU A 8 -7.70 -1.81 -9.65
CA LEU A 8 -8.19 -2.15 -8.31
C LEU A 8 -7.88 -3.61 -7.95
N VAL A 9 -8.04 -4.53 -8.90
CA VAL A 9 -7.67 -5.95 -8.67
C VAL A 9 -6.17 -6.08 -8.45
N PHE A 10 -5.36 -5.41 -9.26
CA PHE A 10 -3.90 -5.40 -9.09
C PHE A 10 -3.51 -4.85 -7.72
N SER A 11 -4.16 -3.76 -7.30
CA SER A 11 -3.89 -3.16 -6.00
C SER A 11 -4.28 -4.09 -4.85
N CYS A 12 -5.41 -4.80 -4.98
CA CYS A 12 -5.81 -5.80 -3.99
C CYS A 12 -4.75 -6.87 -3.84
N LEU A 13 -4.28 -7.43 -4.95
CA LEU A 13 -3.24 -8.47 -4.92
C LEU A 13 -1.95 -7.95 -4.31
N THR A 14 -1.52 -6.76 -4.71
CA THR A 14 -0.28 -6.15 -4.22
C THR A 14 -0.33 -5.88 -2.72
N VAL A 15 -1.40 -5.22 -2.24
CA VAL A 15 -1.50 -4.90 -0.80
C VAL A 15 -1.68 -6.15 0.05
N THR A 16 -2.30 -7.20 -0.49
CA THR A 16 -2.44 -8.46 0.22
C THR A 16 -1.07 -9.08 0.47
N VAL A 17 -0.22 -9.14 -0.55
CA VAL A 17 1.15 -9.65 -0.41
C VAL A 17 1.93 -8.82 0.60
N ILE A 18 1.90 -7.49 0.47
CA ILE A 18 2.61 -6.58 1.37
C ILE A 18 2.10 -6.76 2.81
N ALA A 19 0.79 -6.84 2.99
CA ALA A 19 0.18 -7.00 4.31
C ALA A 19 0.65 -8.28 5.00
N LEU A 20 0.62 -9.39 4.28
CA LEU A 20 1.04 -10.66 4.85
C LEU A 20 2.52 -10.65 5.21
N LEU A 21 3.36 -9.98 4.41
CA LEU A 21 4.77 -9.81 4.73
C LEU A 21 4.96 -9.05 6.04
N TYR A 22 4.18 -8.00 6.28
CA TYR A 22 4.32 -7.17 7.48
C TYR A 22 3.87 -7.85 8.76
N GLY A 23 2.77 -8.58 8.73
CA GLY A 23 2.03 -8.90 9.94
C GLY A 23 1.98 -10.37 10.32
N VAL A 24 2.24 -11.30 9.40
CA VAL A 24 2.23 -12.72 9.73
C VAL A 24 3.35 -13.02 10.70
N SER A 25 4.56 -12.54 10.44
CA SER A 25 5.68 -12.62 11.37
C SER A 25 6.48 -11.33 11.30
N PRO A 26 6.19 -10.36 12.20
CA PRO A 26 6.95 -9.10 12.21
C PRO A 26 8.44 -9.31 12.45
N VAL A 27 8.82 -10.36 13.23
CA VAL A 27 10.21 -10.67 13.48
C VAL A 27 10.91 -11.08 12.18
N TRP A 28 10.31 -12.03 11.45
CA TRP A 28 10.86 -12.48 10.17
C TRP A 28 10.98 -11.36 9.16
N PHE A 29 9.92 -10.53 9.05
CA PHE A 29 9.92 -9.40 8.14
C PHE A 29 11.04 -8.40 8.49
N SER A 30 11.16 -8.07 9.77
CA SER A 30 12.17 -7.13 10.25
C SER A 30 13.59 -7.65 9.99
N GLU A 31 13.84 -8.90 10.26
CA GLU A 31 15.17 -9.52 10.07
C GLU A 31 15.52 -9.65 8.59
N THR A 32 14.54 -9.96 7.74
CA THR A 32 14.78 -10.25 6.32
C THR A 32 14.87 -8.99 5.49
N PHE A 33 13.98 -8.03 5.72
CA PHE A 33 13.79 -6.88 4.82
C PHE A 33 14.20 -5.54 5.43
N LEU A 34 14.21 -5.41 6.74
CA LEU A 34 14.57 -4.16 7.39
C LEU A 34 16.02 -4.22 7.89
N SER A 35 16.65 -3.06 7.96
CA SER A 35 18.06 -2.94 8.39
C SER A 35 18.18 -2.88 9.91
N ASN A 36 17.43 -3.74 10.61
CA ASN A 36 17.43 -3.77 12.07
C ASN A 36 18.27 -4.94 12.57
N SER A 37 19.15 -4.64 13.56
CA SER A 37 19.98 -5.64 14.20
C SER A 37 19.27 -6.33 15.36
N SER A 38 18.13 -5.81 15.82
CA SER A 38 17.36 -6.34 16.94
C SER A 38 15.94 -6.69 16.49
N PRO A 39 15.28 -7.67 17.16
CA PRO A 39 13.90 -7.99 16.85
C PRO A 39 12.99 -6.81 17.18
N PRO A 40 11.82 -6.69 16.52
CA PRO A 40 10.88 -5.61 16.79
C PRO A 40 10.35 -5.72 18.23
N SER A 41 10.12 -4.55 18.84
CA SER A 41 9.46 -4.48 20.15
C SER A 41 8.01 -4.93 20.03
N THR A 42 7.35 -5.12 21.18
CA THR A 42 5.92 -5.42 21.22
C THR A 42 5.12 -4.33 20.52
N ASP A 43 5.46 -3.08 20.76
CA ASP A 43 4.78 -1.95 20.12
C ASP A 43 4.96 -1.96 18.59
N GLN A 44 6.18 -2.23 18.13
CA GLN A 44 6.44 -2.33 16.69
C GLN A 44 5.67 -3.48 16.05
N ALA A 45 5.59 -4.63 16.74
CA ALA A 45 4.81 -5.77 16.25
C ALA A 45 3.32 -5.42 16.15
N HIS A 46 2.78 -4.70 17.14
CA HIS A 46 1.39 -4.23 17.10
C HIS A 46 1.13 -3.32 15.91
N ILE A 47 2.05 -2.39 15.64
CA ILE A 47 1.94 -1.48 14.49
C ILE A 47 1.93 -2.27 13.18
N LEU A 48 2.84 -3.22 13.01
CA LEU A 48 2.92 -4.01 11.79
C LEU A 48 1.68 -4.87 11.58
N ARG A 49 1.13 -5.46 12.64
CA ARG A 49 -0.10 -6.25 12.54
C ARG A 49 -1.31 -5.39 12.25
N ALA A 50 -1.38 -4.20 12.84
CA ALA A 50 -2.46 -3.25 12.56
C ALA A 50 -2.40 -2.79 11.10
N VAL A 51 -1.21 -2.51 10.58
CA VAL A 51 -1.00 -2.18 9.16
C VAL A 51 -1.43 -3.34 8.27
N MET A 52 -1.09 -4.57 8.64
CA MET A 52 -1.53 -5.76 7.89
C MET A 52 -3.06 -5.78 7.75
N MET A 53 -3.77 -5.64 8.86
CA MET A 53 -5.25 -5.72 8.83
C MET A 53 -5.85 -4.53 8.08
N LEU A 54 -5.27 -3.34 8.23
CA LEU A 54 -5.72 -2.17 7.47
C LEU A 54 -5.57 -2.40 5.97
N TYR A 55 -4.45 -2.93 5.54
CA TYR A 55 -4.18 -3.20 4.13
C TYR A 55 -5.11 -4.30 3.59
N LEU A 56 -5.37 -5.33 4.38
CA LEU A 56 -6.31 -6.40 3.99
C LEU A 56 -7.72 -5.86 3.84
N ALA A 57 -8.15 -4.98 4.74
CA ALA A 57 -9.47 -4.34 4.66
C ALA A 57 -9.58 -3.46 3.40
N LEU A 58 -8.57 -2.65 3.12
CA LEU A 58 -8.53 -1.83 1.92
C LEU A 58 -8.48 -2.69 0.65
N GLY A 59 -7.68 -3.75 0.66
CA GLY A 59 -7.61 -4.67 -0.47
C GLY A 59 -8.96 -5.32 -0.75
N GLY A 60 -9.67 -5.73 0.29
CA GLY A 60 -11.03 -6.27 0.17
C GLY A 60 -12.00 -5.27 -0.43
N PHE A 61 -11.91 -4.01 0.02
CA PHE A 61 -12.73 -2.94 -0.54
C PHE A 61 -12.42 -2.71 -2.03
N TRP A 62 -11.14 -2.68 -2.41
CA TRP A 62 -10.77 -2.48 -3.81
C TRP A 62 -11.22 -3.64 -4.69
N LEU A 63 -11.09 -4.86 -4.20
CA LEU A 63 -11.57 -6.03 -4.95
C LEU A 63 -13.09 -5.95 -5.19
N TRP A 64 -13.83 -5.65 -4.13
CA TRP A 64 -15.28 -5.50 -4.22
C TRP A 64 -15.67 -4.35 -5.15
N SER A 65 -15.02 -3.19 -5.01
CA SER A 65 -15.33 -2.02 -5.82
C SER A 65 -14.97 -2.21 -7.29
N ALA A 66 -14.00 -3.07 -7.60
CA ALA A 66 -13.62 -3.38 -8.97
C ALA A 66 -14.81 -3.97 -9.77
N PHE A 67 -15.69 -4.69 -9.10
CA PHE A 67 -16.85 -5.33 -9.72
C PHE A 67 -18.15 -4.58 -9.46
N SER A 68 -18.10 -3.37 -8.90
CA SER A 68 -19.27 -2.55 -8.59
C SER A 68 -19.25 -1.28 -9.42
N ASP A 69 -20.23 -1.11 -10.29
CA ASP A 69 -20.33 0.11 -11.11
C ASP A 69 -20.52 1.35 -10.23
N LYS A 70 -21.20 1.20 -9.10
CA LYS A 70 -21.48 2.30 -8.17
C LYS A 70 -20.21 2.77 -7.44
N TYR A 71 -19.35 1.84 -7.03
CA TYR A 71 -18.24 2.15 -6.11
C TYR A 71 -16.87 2.09 -6.77
N ARG A 72 -16.79 1.77 -8.07
CA ARG A 72 -15.50 1.65 -8.76
C ARG A 72 -14.69 2.94 -8.71
N ASP A 73 -15.31 4.08 -9.00
CA ASP A 73 -14.61 5.36 -8.95
C ASP A 73 -14.22 5.73 -7.51
N ALA A 74 -15.06 5.39 -6.53
CA ALA A 74 -14.71 5.57 -5.13
C ALA A 74 -13.48 4.72 -4.75
N GLY A 75 -13.41 3.49 -5.26
CA GLY A 75 -12.24 2.63 -5.05
C GLY A 75 -10.96 3.25 -5.60
N VAL A 76 -10.99 3.78 -6.82
CA VAL A 76 -9.84 4.43 -7.42
C VAL A 76 -9.46 5.70 -6.64
N LEU A 77 -10.44 6.48 -6.21
CA LEU A 77 -10.18 7.67 -5.39
C LEU A 77 -9.51 7.32 -4.07
N VAL A 78 -10.01 6.30 -3.38
CA VAL A 78 -9.42 5.84 -2.11
C VAL A 78 -8.00 5.35 -2.34
N LEU A 79 -7.75 4.61 -3.43
CA LEU A 79 -6.41 4.16 -3.79
C LEU A 79 -5.47 5.35 -4.02
N CYS A 80 -5.94 6.37 -4.72
CA CYS A 80 -5.16 7.59 -4.96
C CYS A 80 -4.78 8.28 -3.65
N ILE A 81 -5.72 8.43 -2.74
CA ILE A 81 -5.50 9.06 -1.43
C ILE A 81 -4.54 8.21 -0.59
N PHE A 82 -4.74 6.90 -0.59
CA PHE A 82 -3.90 5.97 0.16
C PHE A 82 -2.44 6.04 -0.32
N CYS A 83 -2.21 5.90 -1.62
CA CYS A 83 -0.86 5.96 -2.18
C CYS A 83 -0.25 7.35 -2.05
N GLY A 84 -1.03 8.41 -2.25
CA GLY A 84 -0.57 9.79 -2.08
C GLY A 84 -0.13 10.06 -0.65
N GLY A 85 -0.88 9.58 0.34
CA GLY A 85 -0.52 9.70 1.75
C GLY A 85 0.76 8.95 2.09
N LEU A 86 0.90 7.73 1.58
CA LEU A 86 2.11 6.95 1.78
C LEU A 86 3.33 7.63 1.17
N VAL A 87 3.20 8.14 -0.06
CA VAL A 87 4.30 8.86 -0.73
C VAL A 87 4.72 10.08 0.08
N ALA A 88 3.74 10.87 0.54
CA ALA A 88 4.03 12.05 1.36
C ALA A 88 4.76 11.68 2.64
N GLY A 89 4.30 10.64 3.34
CA GLY A 89 4.95 10.16 4.56
C GLY A 89 6.35 9.63 4.31
N ARG A 90 6.56 8.92 3.21
CA ARG A 90 7.88 8.39 2.88
C ARG A 90 8.87 9.49 2.48
N ILE A 91 8.41 10.51 1.73
CA ILE A 91 9.26 11.66 1.40
C ILE A 91 9.66 12.38 2.68
N LEU A 92 8.72 12.59 3.58
CA LEU A 92 9.02 13.20 4.89
C LEU A 92 10.05 12.37 5.65
N SER A 93 9.88 11.07 5.69
CA SER A 93 10.78 10.17 6.41
C SER A 93 12.16 10.12 5.76
N VAL A 94 12.26 10.12 4.43
CA VAL A 94 13.55 10.16 3.74
C VAL A 94 14.31 11.44 4.11
N THR A 95 13.62 12.58 4.24
CA THR A 95 14.28 13.84 4.60
C THR A 95 14.73 13.88 6.07
N ILE A 96 13.99 13.26 6.98
CA ILE A 96 14.25 13.29 8.42
C ILE A 96 15.13 12.12 8.86
N ASP A 97 14.83 10.91 8.39
CA ASP A 97 15.41 9.66 8.89
C ASP A 97 16.46 9.07 7.95
N GLY A 98 16.49 9.49 6.69
CA GLY A 98 17.39 8.96 5.68
C GLY A 98 16.73 7.87 4.81
N LEU A 99 17.54 7.20 3.98
CA LEU A 99 17.04 6.20 3.05
C LEU A 99 16.68 4.90 3.76
N PRO A 100 15.50 4.32 3.46
CA PRO A 100 15.09 3.04 4.04
C PRO A 100 15.76 1.87 3.31
N SER A 101 15.38 0.66 3.75
CA SER A 101 15.80 -0.59 3.11
C SER A 101 15.33 -0.67 1.67
N THR A 102 15.99 -1.51 0.86
CA THR A 102 15.71 -1.67 -0.57
C THR A 102 14.24 -1.99 -0.84
N LEU A 103 13.63 -2.87 -0.05
CA LEU A 103 12.21 -3.22 -0.22
C LEU A 103 11.31 -1.99 -0.09
N LEU A 104 11.58 -1.13 0.88
CA LEU A 104 10.79 0.07 1.10
C LEU A 104 11.01 1.11 -0.01
N ILE A 105 12.21 1.16 -0.59
CA ILE A 105 12.48 2.00 -1.77
C ILE A 105 11.64 1.52 -2.97
N VAL A 106 11.53 0.21 -3.16
CA VAL A 106 10.68 -0.37 -4.21
C VAL A 106 9.21 0.05 -3.99
N TYR A 107 8.74 0.01 -2.74
CA TYR A 107 7.37 0.46 -2.42
C TYR A 107 7.17 1.93 -2.77
N ILE A 108 8.15 2.79 -2.48
CA ILE A 108 8.08 4.22 -2.84
C ILE A 108 7.93 4.38 -4.35
N ALA A 109 8.72 3.66 -5.12
CA ALA A 109 8.67 3.73 -6.58
C ALA A 109 7.31 3.27 -7.12
N MET A 110 6.76 2.18 -6.59
CA MET A 110 5.44 1.67 -6.98
C MET A 110 4.34 2.68 -6.67
N GLU A 111 4.36 3.26 -5.49
CA GLU A 111 3.36 4.22 -5.05
C GLU A 111 3.42 5.50 -5.88
N LEU A 112 4.62 5.98 -6.20
CA LEU A 112 4.82 7.14 -7.07
C LEU A 112 4.27 6.88 -8.47
N ALA A 113 4.37 5.66 -8.98
CA ALA A 113 3.84 5.30 -10.28
C ALA A 113 2.31 5.21 -10.26
N ILE A 114 1.73 4.70 -9.18
CA ILE A 114 0.29 4.48 -9.09
C ILE A 114 -0.49 5.79 -8.98
N VAL A 115 0.01 6.79 -8.27
CA VAL A 115 -0.70 8.05 -8.05
C VAL A 115 -1.08 8.74 -9.37
N PRO A 116 -0.14 8.96 -10.32
CA PRO A 116 -0.52 9.56 -11.61
C PRO A 116 -1.52 8.71 -12.40
N VAL A 117 -1.38 7.39 -12.34
CA VAL A 117 -2.30 6.47 -13.03
C VAL A 117 -3.71 6.60 -12.45
N CYS A 118 -3.85 6.66 -11.13
CA CYS A 118 -5.15 6.86 -10.48
C CYS A 118 -5.78 8.18 -10.89
N ILE A 119 -5.01 9.26 -10.89
CA ILE A 119 -5.51 10.59 -11.27
C ILE A 119 -5.98 10.57 -12.72
N TRP A 120 -5.18 10.00 -13.60
CA TRP A 120 -5.54 9.90 -15.02
C TRP A 120 -6.84 9.11 -15.22
N LEU A 121 -6.98 7.97 -14.53
CA LEU A 121 -8.18 7.15 -14.64
C LEU A 121 -9.42 7.83 -14.07
N LEU A 122 -9.27 8.61 -12.98
CA LEU A 122 -10.38 9.36 -12.41
C LEU A 122 -10.88 10.46 -13.34
N GLN A 123 -10.00 11.02 -14.14
CA GLN A 123 -10.38 12.06 -15.12
C GLN A 123 -11.08 11.47 -16.34
N ARG A 124 -10.97 10.18 -16.57
CA ARG A 124 -11.64 9.52 -17.69
C ARG A 124 -13.10 9.25 -17.35
N LYS A 125 -13.96 9.69 -18.22
CA LYS A 125 -15.37 9.30 -18.12
C LYS A 125 -15.49 7.83 -18.50
N ALA A 126 -16.13 7.08 -17.65
CA ALA A 126 -16.22 5.62 -17.75
C ALA A 126 -16.80 5.17 -19.08
#